data_6ef1b69c7ece1aa2a7bd91ed334108c6
#
_entry.id   6ef1b69c7ece1aa2a7bd91ed334108c6
#
_cell.length_a   1.000
_cell.length_b   1.000
_cell.length_c   1.000
_cell.angle_alpha   90.00
_cell.angle_beta   90.00
_cell.angle_gamma   90.00
#
_symmetry.space_group_name_H-M   'P 1'
#
loop_
_entity.id
_entity.type
_entity.pdbx_description
1 polymer ?
#
loop_
_entity_poly.entity_id
_entity_poly.type
_entity_poly.pdbx_seq_one_letter_code
_entity_poly.pdbx_strand_id
1 'polypeptide(L)'
;VSYCTVCDGPLFGGQTVAVVGGGNSALESALMLADIAAKVYLVNKNDYFKGEQVLIDKVTQNSKIEIIYRAKTSAIIGDKFVNAVEYQNDMGETRRLEVKGIFVHIGQIPNSGFVVGAELDEFKQIKVNLRGETNIPGLYAAGDVTNIPYKQIVIAAGQGVTALLSAVDYLNRNH
;
A
#
# COMPACT_ATOMS: atom_id res chain seq x y z
N VAL A 1 -11.29 7.25 -0.97
CA VAL A 1 -10.50 6.06 -0.65
C VAL A 1 -9.14 6.21 -1.30
N SER A 2 -8.07 5.97 -0.57
CA SER A 2 -6.69 6.08 -1.05
C SER A 2 -5.89 4.82 -0.72
N TYR A 3 -4.85 4.59 -1.52
CA TYR A 3 -3.85 3.53 -1.33
C TYR A 3 -2.43 4.09 -1.13
N CYS A 4 -2.29 5.42 -1.12
CA CYS A 4 -1.01 6.11 -0.98
C CYS A 4 -1.12 7.28 0.00
N THR A 5 -0.62 7.11 1.21
CA THR A 5 -0.65 8.16 2.24
C THR A 5 0.24 9.35 1.91
N VAL A 6 1.41 9.10 1.33
CA VAL A 6 2.33 10.16 0.88
C VAL A 6 1.68 11.03 -0.20
N CYS A 7 0.87 10.41 -1.09
CA CYS A 7 0.22 11.11 -2.19
C CYS A 7 -0.96 11.96 -1.72
N ASP A 8 -1.87 11.36 -0.96
CA ASP A 8 -3.19 11.92 -0.67
C ASP A 8 -3.35 12.39 0.79
N GLY A 9 -2.48 11.96 1.69
CA GLY A 9 -2.54 12.33 3.11
C GLY A 9 -2.68 13.83 3.35
N PRO A 10 -1.91 14.70 2.66
CA PRO A 10 -2.00 16.15 2.82
C PRO A 10 -3.40 16.74 2.56
N LEU A 11 -4.24 16.05 1.78
CA LEU A 11 -5.62 16.49 1.50
C LEU A 11 -6.56 16.37 2.71
N PHE A 12 -6.15 15.67 3.75
CA PHE A 12 -6.97 15.36 4.93
C PHE A 12 -6.52 16.11 6.20
N GLY A 13 -5.83 17.24 6.04
CA GLY A 13 -5.40 18.09 7.15
C GLY A 13 -6.59 18.48 8.05
N GLY A 14 -6.45 18.25 9.38
CA GLY A 14 -7.48 18.56 10.37
C GLY A 14 -8.74 17.69 10.31
N GLN A 15 -8.78 16.65 9.48
CA GLN A 15 -9.95 15.77 9.34
C GLN A 15 -9.77 14.46 10.12
N THR A 16 -10.86 13.74 10.34
CA THR A 16 -10.84 12.37 10.87
C THR A 16 -10.73 11.39 9.72
N VAL A 17 -9.77 10.48 9.79
CA VAL A 17 -9.49 9.48 8.76
C VAL A 17 -9.39 8.07 9.35
N ALA A 18 -9.53 7.05 8.49
CA ALA A 18 -9.26 5.67 8.86
C ALA A 18 -8.09 5.11 8.04
N VAL A 19 -7.28 4.27 8.69
CA VAL A 19 -6.31 3.41 8.05
C VAL A 19 -6.75 1.96 8.26
N VAL A 20 -6.86 1.20 7.18
CA VAL A 20 -7.25 -0.21 7.23
C VAL A 20 -6.02 -1.08 6.96
N GLY A 21 -5.61 -1.86 7.96
CA GLY A 21 -4.46 -2.75 7.86
C GLY A 21 -3.76 -2.96 9.20
N GLY A 22 -2.73 -3.81 9.21
CA GLY A 22 -2.01 -4.17 10.44
C GLY A 22 -0.54 -4.54 10.23
N GLY A 23 0.03 -4.28 9.06
CA GLY A 23 1.47 -4.41 8.76
C GLY A 23 2.20 -3.07 8.81
N ASN A 24 3.51 -3.05 8.51
CA ASN A 24 4.35 -1.84 8.54
C ASN A 24 3.72 -0.67 7.78
N SER A 25 3.25 -0.89 6.54
CA SER A 25 2.65 0.16 5.73
C SER A 25 1.42 0.82 6.38
N ALA A 26 0.62 0.05 7.14
CA ALA A 26 -0.52 0.60 7.86
C ALA A 26 -0.09 1.41 9.09
N LEU A 27 0.93 0.93 9.82
CA LEU A 27 1.48 1.62 10.98
C LEU A 27 2.16 2.94 10.59
N GLU A 28 3.02 2.92 9.56
CA GLU A 28 3.68 4.10 9.00
C GLU A 28 2.65 5.12 8.49
N SER A 29 1.62 4.63 7.77
CA SER A 29 0.53 5.45 7.28
C SER A 29 -0.24 6.14 8.43
N ALA A 30 -0.55 5.40 9.50
CA ALA A 30 -1.24 5.94 10.66
C ALA A 30 -0.41 7.01 11.37
N LEU A 31 0.90 6.80 11.53
CA LEU A 31 1.81 7.79 12.12
C LEU A 31 1.89 9.06 11.26
N MET A 32 2.10 8.92 9.96
CA MET A 32 2.14 10.04 9.02
C MET A 32 0.84 10.85 9.03
N LEU A 33 -0.31 10.18 9.05
CA LEU A 33 -1.61 10.84 9.11
C LEU A 33 -1.85 11.52 10.45
N ALA A 34 -1.35 10.97 11.55
CA ALA A 34 -1.49 11.58 12.88
C ALA A 34 -0.81 12.96 12.98
N ASP A 35 0.21 13.23 12.16
CA ASP A 35 0.87 14.53 12.12
C ASP A 35 -0.01 15.62 11.48
N ILE A 36 -0.92 15.24 10.58
CA ILE A 36 -1.73 16.19 9.79
C ILE A 36 -3.23 16.11 10.06
N ALA A 37 -3.78 14.94 10.35
CA ALA A 37 -5.18 14.73 10.64
C ALA A 37 -5.55 15.16 12.08
N ALA A 38 -6.83 15.40 12.33
CA ALA A 38 -7.34 15.61 13.67
C ALA A 38 -7.39 14.30 14.47
N LYS A 39 -7.75 13.19 13.81
CA LYS A 39 -7.86 11.86 14.41
C LYS A 39 -7.64 10.77 13.36
N VAL A 40 -7.01 9.68 13.76
CA VAL A 40 -6.80 8.50 12.93
C VAL A 40 -7.40 7.28 13.62
N TYR A 41 -8.30 6.58 12.94
CA TYR A 41 -8.72 5.24 13.32
C TYR A 41 -7.83 4.22 12.60
N LEU A 42 -7.13 3.37 13.35
CA LEU A 42 -6.35 2.26 12.78
C LEU A 42 -7.14 0.96 12.94
N VAL A 43 -7.76 0.51 11.86
CA VAL A 43 -8.68 -0.64 11.83
C VAL A 43 -7.92 -1.89 11.43
N ASN A 44 -7.71 -2.80 12.37
CA ASN A 44 -7.00 -4.06 12.17
C ASN A 44 -7.93 -5.26 12.38
N LYS A 45 -7.97 -6.17 11.41
CA LYS A 45 -8.78 -7.39 11.49
C LYS A 45 -8.29 -8.42 12.53
N ASN A 46 -7.00 -8.35 12.90
CA ASN A 46 -6.39 -9.22 13.90
C ASN A 46 -6.39 -8.53 15.27
N ASP A 47 -6.04 -9.27 16.29
CA ASP A 47 -5.83 -8.78 17.66
C ASP A 47 -4.37 -8.36 17.93
N TYR A 48 -3.52 -8.43 16.92
CA TYR A 48 -2.12 -8.02 16.97
C TYR A 48 -1.70 -7.38 15.64
N PHE A 49 -0.64 -6.60 15.66
CA PHE A 49 0.01 -6.09 14.46
C PHE A 49 1.09 -7.04 13.95
N LYS A 50 1.25 -7.11 12.63
CA LYS A 50 2.31 -7.87 11.94
C LYS A 50 3.52 -7.00 11.58
N GLY A 51 3.58 -5.80 12.11
CA GLY A 51 4.64 -4.83 11.86
C GLY A 51 5.79 -4.90 12.85
N GLU A 52 6.78 -4.06 12.64
CA GLU A 52 7.93 -3.90 13.52
C GLU A 52 7.54 -3.30 14.87
N GLN A 53 8.15 -3.81 15.95
CA GLN A 53 7.80 -3.40 17.31
C GLN A 53 7.96 -1.89 17.53
N VAL A 54 8.98 -1.28 16.94
CA VAL A 54 9.21 0.17 17.04
C VAL A 54 8.07 1.01 16.46
N LEU A 55 7.41 0.54 15.40
CA LEU A 55 6.25 1.21 14.81
C LEU A 55 5.00 0.99 15.67
N ILE A 56 4.84 -0.23 16.20
CA ILE A 56 3.74 -0.58 17.10
C ILE A 56 3.77 0.30 18.34
N ASP A 57 4.94 0.46 18.96
CA ASP A 57 5.12 1.28 20.16
C ASP A 57 4.76 2.74 19.89
N LYS A 58 5.24 3.31 18.77
CA LYS A 58 4.92 4.68 18.36
C LYS A 58 3.42 4.90 18.13
N VAL A 59 2.77 3.97 17.43
CA VAL A 59 1.33 4.04 17.15
C VAL A 59 0.53 3.95 18.45
N THR A 60 0.90 3.02 19.35
CA THR A 60 0.20 2.80 20.61
C THR A 60 0.32 4.00 21.57
N GLN A 61 1.43 4.73 21.52
CA GLN A 61 1.67 5.91 22.34
C GLN A 61 1.07 7.21 21.76
N ASN A 62 0.61 7.19 20.51
CA ASN A 62 0.12 8.39 19.85
C ASN A 62 -1.35 8.66 20.20
N SER A 63 -1.62 9.75 20.91
CA SER A 63 -2.95 10.13 21.38
C SER A 63 -3.97 10.45 20.27
N LYS A 64 -3.52 10.71 19.04
CA LYS A 64 -4.40 10.94 17.90
C LYS A 64 -4.83 9.64 17.20
N ILE A 65 -4.17 8.51 17.51
CA ILE A 65 -4.45 7.22 16.88
C ILE A 65 -5.31 6.37 17.82
N GLU A 66 -6.50 6.04 17.38
CA GLU A 66 -7.35 5.05 18.03
C GLU A 66 -7.27 3.74 17.30
N ILE A 67 -6.77 2.70 17.99
CA ILE A 67 -6.58 1.36 17.45
C ILE A 67 -7.85 0.55 17.67
N ILE A 68 -8.35 -0.06 16.61
CA ILE A 68 -9.52 -0.95 16.65
C ILE A 68 -9.08 -2.33 16.18
N TYR A 69 -8.91 -3.24 17.11
CA TYR A 69 -8.56 -4.62 16.85
C TYR A 69 -9.79 -5.48 16.54
N ARG A 70 -9.56 -6.66 15.94
CA ARG A 70 -10.60 -7.65 15.60
C ARG A 70 -11.74 -7.02 14.80
N ALA A 71 -11.40 -6.05 13.94
CA ALA A 71 -12.32 -5.25 13.17
C ALA A 71 -12.19 -5.59 11.69
N LYS A 72 -13.11 -6.40 11.19
CA LYS A 72 -13.17 -6.76 9.76
C LYS A 72 -13.97 -5.69 9.03
N THR A 73 -13.29 -4.84 8.26
CA THR A 73 -13.96 -3.85 7.40
C THR A 73 -14.96 -4.55 6.48
N SER A 74 -16.21 -4.08 6.50
CA SER A 74 -17.33 -4.67 5.76
C SER A 74 -17.85 -3.75 4.66
N ALA A 75 -17.84 -2.41 4.89
CA ALA A 75 -18.32 -1.47 3.90
C ALA A 75 -17.62 -0.10 4.02
N ILE A 76 -17.56 0.62 2.93
CA ILE A 76 -17.18 2.02 2.85
C ILE A 76 -18.44 2.78 2.41
N ILE A 77 -18.83 3.76 3.21
CA ILE A 77 -20.08 4.51 3.02
C ILE A 77 -19.75 5.91 2.53
N GLY A 78 -20.48 6.35 1.53
CA GLY A 78 -20.35 7.70 0.95
C GLY A 78 -21.15 7.83 -0.33
N ASP A 79 -21.13 9.02 -0.90
CA ASP A 79 -21.66 9.32 -2.25
C ASP A 79 -20.47 9.74 -3.13
N LYS A 80 -20.27 11.05 -3.35
CA LYS A 80 -19.07 11.57 -4.04
C LYS A 80 -17.81 11.44 -3.18
N PHE A 81 -17.97 11.54 -1.88
CA PHE A 81 -16.89 11.43 -0.90
C PHE A 81 -17.23 10.41 0.16
N VAL A 82 -16.19 9.86 0.79
CA VAL A 82 -16.34 8.97 1.94
C VAL A 82 -16.94 9.74 3.12
N ASN A 83 -17.90 9.10 3.78
CA ASN A 83 -18.55 9.61 5.00
C ASN A 83 -18.27 8.71 6.20
N ALA A 84 -18.15 7.40 5.97
CA ALA A 84 -17.91 6.45 7.05
C ALA A 84 -17.24 5.16 6.53
N VAL A 85 -16.68 4.40 7.46
CA VAL A 85 -16.31 3.01 7.28
C VAL A 85 -17.07 2.15 8.27
N GLU A 86 -17.58 1.01 7.81
CA GLU A 86 -18.22 0.01 8.66
C GLU A 86 -17.31 -1.20 8.82
N TYR A 87 -17.31 -1.77 10.01
CA TYR A 87 -16.61 -3.01 10.32
C TYR A 87 -17.44 -3.91 11.20
N GLN A 88 -17.20 -5.19 11.13
CA GLN A 88 -17.73 -6.20 12.05
C GLN A 88 -16.70 -6.49 13.13
N ASN A 89 -17.13 -6.43 14.38
CA ASN A 89 -16.33 -6.88 15.52
C ASN A 89 -16.37 -8.43 15.65
N ASP A 90 -15.68 -8.98 16.62
CA ASP A 90 -15.63 -10.43 16.89
C ASP A 90 -16.96 -11.05 17.34
N MET A 91 -17.91 -10.22 17.80
CA MET A 91 -19.28 -10.66 18.11
C MET A 91 -20.21 -10.63 16.88
N GLY A 92 -19.69 -10.25 15.69
CA GLY A 92 -20.48 -10.11 14.46
C GLY A 92 -21.31 -8.83 14.39
N GLU A 93 -21.17 -7.93 15.37
CA GLU A 93 -21.89 -6.65 15.36
C GLU A 93 -21.24 -5.68 14.37
N THR A 94 -22.08 -5.01 13.59
CA THR A 94 -21.62 -3.93 12.71
C THR A 94 -21.45 -2.64 13.51
N ARG A 95 -20.26 -2.05 13.40
CA ARG A 95 -19.91 -0.76 13.97
C ARG A 95 -19.55 0.21 12.86
N ARG A 96 -19.77 1.50 13.07
CA ARG A 96 -19.56 2.56 12.10
C ARG A 96 -18.67 3.64 12.67
N LEU A 97 -17.71 4.10 11.85
CA LEU A 97 -16.80 5.20 12.14
C LEU A 97 -17.02 6.29 11.11
N GLU A 98 -17.35 7.49 11.57
CA GLU A 98 -17.47 8.67 10.71
C GLU A 98 -16.07 9.17 10.35
N VAL A 99 -15.73 9.14 9.05
CA VAL A 99 -14.41 9.52 8.53
C VAL A 99 -14.55 10.25 7.21
N LYS A 100 -13.59 11.11 6.89
CA LYS A 100 -13.53 11.85 5.62
C LYS A 100 -12.58 11.23 4.61
N GLY A 101 -11.70 10.33 5.05
CA GLY A 101 -10.77 9.58 4.20
C GLY A 101 -10.52 8.19 4.75
N ILE A 102 -10.22 7.25 3.84
CA ILE A 102 -9.84 5.89 4.18
C ILE A 102 -8.60 5.53 3.38
N PHE A 103 -7.56 5.09 4.08
CA PHE A 103 -6.30 4.63 3.52
C PHE A 103 -6.19 3.11 3.70
N VAL A 104 -6.05 2.38 2.59
CA VAL A 104 -6.13 0.91 2.59
C VAL A 104 -4.74 0.31 2.42
N HIS A 105 -4.26 -0.40 3.45
CA HIS A 105 -2.95 -1.04 3.52
C HIS A 105 -3.08 -2.51 3.95
N ILE A 106 -3.76 -3.31 3.13
CA ILE A 106 -4.04 -4.74 3.41
C ILE A 106 -3.14 -5.71 2.63
N GLY A 107 -2.08 -5.19 2.02
CA GLY A 107 -1.14 -5.89 1.16
C GLY A 107 -1.41 -5.63 -0.32
N GLN A 108 -0.41 -5.96 -1.14
CA GLN A 108 -0.45 -5.83 -2.59
C GLN A 108 -0.17 -7.19 -3.21
N ILE A 109 -0.87 -7.51 -4.29
CA ILE A 109 -0.63 -8.70 -5.10
C ILE A 109 -0.18 -8.22 -6.48
N PRO A 110 1.09 -8.46 -6.87
CA PRO A 110 1.57 -8.09 -8.19
C PRO A 110 0.79 -8.83 -9.27
N ASN A 111 0.42 -8.13 -10.32
CA ASN A 111 -0.24 -8.77 -11.47
C ASN A 111 0.80 -9.37 -12.42
N SER A 112 1.57 -10.34 -11.93
CA SER A 112 2.69 -10.99 -12.61
C SER A 112 2.34 -12.35 -13.21
N GLY A 113 1.16 -12.90 -12.91
CA GLY A 113 0.80 -14.29 -13.24
C GLY A 113 0.68 -14.60 -14.74
N PHE A 114 0.64 -13.58 -15.60
CA PHE A 114 0.59 -13.78 -17.06
C PHE A 114 1.98 -13.99 -17.69
N VAL A 115 3.06 -13.72 -16.98
CA VAL A 115 4.43 -13.84 -17.51
C VAL A 115 4.99 -15.22 -17.18
N VAL A 116 4.86 -16.14 -18.14
CA VAL A 116 5.34 -17.52 -17.97
C VAL A 116 6.85 -17.57 -18.07
N GLY A 117 7.52 -18.21 -17.09
CA GLY A 117 8.96 -18.44 -17.09
C GLY A 117 9.79 -17.29 -16.51
N ALA A 118 9.21 -16.14 -16.18
CA ALA A 118 9.92 -15.10 -15.47
C ALA A 118 10.21 -15.53 -14.03
N GLU A 119 11.42 -15.23 -13.53
CA GLU A 119 11.72 -15.42 -12.12
C GLU A 119 10.95 -14.44 -11.25
N LEU A 120 10.32 -14.96 -10.20
CA LEU A 120 9.59 -14.18 -9.21
C LEU A 120 10.30 -14.24 -7.86
N ASP A 121 10.13 -13.21 -7.06
CA ASP A 121 10.52 -13.22 -5.66
C ASP A 121 9.45 -13.89 -4.76
N GLU A 122 9.68 -13.89 -3.45
CA GLU A 122 8.76 -14.43 -2.45
C GLU A 122 7.39 -13.72 -2.39
N PHE A 123 7.34 -12.46 -2.87
CA PHE A 123 6.12 -11.66 -2.98
C PHE A 123 5.44 -11.78 -4.35
N LYS A 124 5.91 -12.69 -5.21
CA LYS A 124 5.47 -12.88 -6.60
C LYS A 124 5.73 -11.68 -7.51
N GLN A 125 6.70 -10.83 -7.17
CA GLN A 125 7.15 -9.73 -8.00
C GLN A 125 8.17 -10.26 -9.03
N ILE A 126 8.13 -9.71 -10.26
CA ILE A 126 9.09 -10.07 -11.30
C ILE A 126 10.46 -9.54 -10.89
N LYS A 127 11.45 -10.44 -10.81
CA LYS A 127 12.84 -10.06 -10.55
C LYS A 127 13.44 -9.37 -11.76
N VAL A 128 13.97 -8.17 -11.54
CA VAL A 128 14.71 -7.41 -12.55
C VAL A 128 16.01 -6.88 -11.98
N ASN A 129 16.98 -6.67 -12.87
CA ASN A 129 18.20 -5.95 -12.54
C ASN A 129 18.00 -4.42 -12.70
N LEU A 130 19.09 -3.64 -12.50
CA LEU A 130 19.06 -2.18 -12.63
C LEU A 130 18.70 -1.68 -14.05
N ARG A 131 18.76 -2.54 -15.05
CA ARG A 131 18.39 -2.24 -16.44
C ARG A 131 16.95 -2.64 -16.79
N GLY A 132 16.20 -3.18 -15.83
CA GLY A 132 14.86 -3.70 -16.06
C GLY A 132 14.83 -5.06 -16.78
N GLU A 133 15.99 -5.73 -16.93
CA GLU A 133 16.10 -7.03 -17.57
C GLU A 133 15.62 -8.14 -16.64
N THR A 134 14.81 -9.05 -17.16
CA THR A 134 14.40 -10.27 -16.46
C THR A 134 15.40 -11.41 -16.74
N ASN A 135 15.15 -12.60 -16.19
CA ASN A 135 15.91 -13.83 -16.55
C ASN A 135 15.66 -14.29 -18.00
N ILE A 136 14.67 -13.76 -18.70
CA ILE A 136 14.34 -14.13 -20.08
C ILE A 136 14.95 -13.09 -21.03
N PRO A 137 15.88 -13.49 -21.93
CA PRO A 137 16.47 -12.56 -22.89
C PRO A 137 15.42 -11.84 -23.75
N GLY A 138 15.51 -10.52 -23.85
CA GLY A 138 14.55 -9.68 -24.59
C GLY A 138 13.26 -9.36 -23.86
N LEU A 139 13.05 -9.88 -22.64
CA LEU A 139 11.92 -9.54 -21.79
C LEU A 139 12.36 -8.58 -20.68
N TYR A 140 11.68 -7.46 -20.61
CA TYR A 140 11.90 -6.39 -19.62
C TYR A 140 10.65 -6.17 -18.79
N ALA A 141 10.83 -5.73 -17.54
CA ALA A 141 9.73 -5.33 -16.67
C ALA A 141 10.07 -4.06 -15.88
N ALA A 142 9.06 -3.27 -15.55
CA ALA A 142 9.19 -2.02 -14.83
C ALA A 142 7.98 -1.74 -13.95
N GLY A 143 8.16 -0.89 -12.94
CA GLY A 143 7.09 -0.44 -12.05
C GLY A 143 6.72 -1.44 -10.98
N ASP A 144 5.51 -1.29 -10.46
CA ASP A 144 5.03 -1.96 -9.23
C ASP A 144 5.01 -3.49 -9.31
N VAL A 145 4.97 -4.05 -10.51
CA VAL A 145 5.02 -5.50 -10.76
C VAL A 145 6.40 -6.12 -10.48
N THR A 146 7.45 -5.30 -10.39
CA THR A 146 8.84 -5.72 -10.20
C THR A 146 9.25 -5.72 -8.72
N ASN A 147 10.41 -6.31 -8.42
CA ASN A 147 11.03 -6.38 -7.10
C ASN A 147 11.62 -5.06 -6.59
N ILE A 148 11.20 -3.91 -7.16
CA ILE A 148 11.66 -2.61 -6.67
C ILE A 148 11.03 -2.28 -5.31
N PRO A 149 11.80 -1.70 -4.37
CA PRO A 149 11.33 -1.53 -3.01
C PRO A 149 10.22 -0.48 -2.84
N TYR A 150 10.23 0.58 -3.67
CA TYR A 150 9.26 1.67 -3.55
C TYR A 150 8.32 1.73 -4.75
N LYS A 151 7.01 1.75 -4.45
CA LYS A 151 5.93 1.73 -5.44
C LYS A 151 5.35 3.14 -5.60
N GLN A 152 5.86 3.89 -6.59
CA GLN A 152 5.46 5.26 -6.89
C GLN A 152 5.40 5.48 -8.41
N ILE A 153 4.45 6.29 -8.87
CA ILE A 153 4.25 6.57 -10.31
C ILE A 153 5.53 7.08 -10.96
N VAL A 154 6.24 8.01 -10.32
CA VAL A 154 7.49 8.59 -10.87
C VAL A 154 8.60 7.55 -10.97
N ILE A 155 8.67 6.62 -10.01
CA ILE A 155 9.64 5.51 -10.04
C ILE A 155 9.29 4.55 -11.17
N ALA A 156 8.02 4.17 -11.30
CA ALA A 156 7.54 3.31 -12.37
C ALA A 156 7.81 3.92 -13.76
N ALA A 157 7.59 5.23 -13.92
CA ALA A 157 7.90 5.94 -15.16
C ALA A 157 9.41 5.92 -15.47
N GLY A 158 10.26 6.23 -14.50
CA GLY A 158 11.73 6.20 -14.66
C GLY A 158 12.25 4.81 -15.01
N GLN A 159 11.72 3.77 -14.34
CA GLN A 159 12.05 2.39 -14.68
C GLN A 159 11.57 2.00 -16.10
N GLY A 160 10.38 2.45 -16.50
CA GLY A 160 9.88 2.21 -17.86
C GLY A 160 10.81 2.77 -18.91
N VAL A 161 11.36 3.98 -18.71
CA VAL A 161 12.39 4.55 -19.60
C VAL A 161 13.67 3.72 -19.58
N THR A 162 14.13 3.30 -18.41
CA THR A 162 15.33 2.46 -18.28
C THR A 162 15.16 1.13 -19.03
N ALA A 163 14.04 0.46 -18.84
CA ALA A 163 13.71 -0.79 -19.52
C ALA A 163 13.64 -0.61 -21.04
N LEU A 164 13.01 0.47 -21.51
CA LEU A 164 12.92 0.80 -22.94
C LEU A 164 14.30 0.99 -23.56
N LEU A 165 15.16 1.81 -22.96
CA LEU A 165 16.51 2.06 -23.46
C LEU A 165 17.36 0.79 -23.47
N SER A 166 17.20 -0.06 -22.44
CA SER A 166 17.89 -1.36 -22.39
C SER A 166 17.39 -2.32 -23.47
N ALA A 167 16.10 -2.29 -23.80
CA ALA A 167 15.54 -3.08 -24.90
C ALA A 167 16.07 -2.59 -26.27
N VAL A 168 16.21 -1.28 -26.47
CA VAL A 168 16.83 -0.71 -27.69
C VAL A 168 18.30 -1.15 -27.82
N ASP A 169 19.08 -1.09 -26.72
CA ASP A 169 20.45 -1.56 -26.70
C ASP A 169 20.54 -3.06 -27.06
N TYR A 170 19.62 -3.86 -26.52
CA TYR A 170 19.56 -5.30 -26.82
C TYR A 170 19.32 -5.57 -28.31
N LEU A 171 18.35 -4.87 -28.91
CA LEU A 171 18.05 -5.02 -30.33
C LEU A 171 19.24 -4.60 -31.21
N ASN A 172 19.89 -3.47 -30.89
CA ASN A 172 21.05 -2.98 -31.64
C ASN A 172 22.26 -3.93 -31.61
N ARG A 173 22.38 -4.77 -30.59
CA ARG A 173 23.50 -5.75 -30.47
C ARG A 173 23.17 -7.10 -31.06
N ASN A 174 21.91 -7.41 -31.29
CA ASN A 174 21.46 -8.73 -31.75
C ASN A 174 20.87 -8.70 -33.18
N HIS A 175 20.90 -7.54 -33.83
CA HIS A 175 20.58 -7.31 -35.25
C HIS A 175 21.76 -6.61 -35.96
#